data_5b58beedb4200f1e282f9f9c19e8e70c
#
_entry.id   5b58beedb4200f1e282f9f9c19e8e70c
#
_cell.length_a   1.000
_cell.length_b   1.000
_cell.length_c   1.000
_cell.angle_alpha   90.00
_cell.angle_beta   90.00
_cell.angle_gamma   90.00
#
_symmetry.space_group_name_H-M   'P 1'
#
loop_
_entity.id
_entity.type
_entity.pdbx_description
1 polymer ?
#
loop_
_entity_poly.entity_id
_entity_poly.type
_entity_poly.pdbx_seq_one_letter_code
_entity_poly.pdbx_strand_id
1 'polypeptide(L)'
;LGADDLFEGRSPVLYIAAIALTALSNFLFFYMAAVLLVLYAIAVYSKRYGAKNLRTLPPLLAKFIGFALVGIAISAVTLLPTAQELFGSARFGLTRETAPYPFYRFFELLANMTTGMGYDAYSTYAGVTSAAFLGVLVLFAKPRQNTVLKCAWLGLLALLLVPQAGSVLNGISYVSNRWVWAFTMLEAFILARVCPGITAFEPKEKRNLFALLAVYCVVAFCVKQGRTETALLGALLLVLLAVFVLAADGVSRRGVQAVLLAGCCLGVVM
;
A
#
# COMPACT_ATOMS: atom_id res chain seq x y z
N LEU A 1 14.97 2.08 -0.23
CA LEU A 1 16.41 1.95 0.04
C LEU A 1 17.23 2.08 -1.25
N GLY A 2 17.33 1.04 -2.12
CA GLY A 2 18.19 1.12 -3.30
C GLY A 2 17.88 2.28 -4.24
N ALA A 3 16.59 2.62 -4.44
CA ALA A 3 16.20 3.81 -5.19
C ALA A 3 16.61 5.10 -4.48
N ASP A 4 16.52 5.17 -3.15
CA ASP A 4 16.97 6.32 -2.38
C ASP A 4 18.48 6.50 -2.48
N ASP A 5 19.24 5.40 -2.50
CA ASP A 5 20.69 5.43 -2.69
C ASP A 5 21.06 6.06 -4.05
N LEU A 6 20.28 5.77 -5.11
CA LEU A 6 20.48 6.42 -6.41
C LEU A 6 20.17 7.92 -6.39
N PHE A 7 19.09 8.33 -5.69
CA PHE A 7 18.77 9.74 -5.50
C PHE A 7 19.85 10.49 -4.71
N GLU A 8 20.53 9.80 -3.80
CA GLU A 8 21.59 10.35 -2.96
C GLU A 8 22.99 10.23 -3.59
N GLY A 9 23.08 9.64 -4.79
CA GLY A 9 24.36 9.42 -5.47
C GLY A 9 25.22 8.34 -4.83
N ARG A 10 24.62 7.47 -3.99
CA ARG A 10 25.28 6.33 -3.35
C ARG A 10 25.40 5.13 -4.31
N SER A 11 25.92 4.02 -3.81
CA SER A 11 26.15 2.80 -4.57
C SER A 11 24.86 2.24 -5.21
N PRO A 12 24.88 1.89 -6.52
CA PRO A 12 23.72 1.33 -7.20
C PRO A 12 23.48 -0.16 -6.91
N VAL A 13 24.39 -0.83 -6.21
CA VAL A 13 24.41 -2.29 -6.04
C VAL A 13 23.10 -2.80 -5.45
N LEU A 14 22.58 -2.16 -4.42
CA LEU A 14 21.32 -2.56 -3.78
C LEU A 14 20.14 -2.43 -4.74
N TYR A 15 20.12 -1.39 -5.58
CA TYR A 15 19.09 -1.19 -6.59
C TYR A 15 19.15 -2.28 -7.67
N ILE A 16 20.35 -2.54 -8.21
CA ILE A 16 20.56 -3.59 -9.23
C ILE A 16 20.17 -4.96 -8.68
N ALA A 17 20.62 -5.29 -7.46
CA ALA A 17 20.30 -6.57 -6.82
C ALA A 17 18.78 -6.73 -6.59
N ALA A 18 18.10 -5.68 -6.12
CA ALA A 18 16.66 -5.71 -5.91
C ALA A 18 15.89 -5.92 -7.22
N ILE A 19 16.27 -5.24 -8.29
CA ILE A 19 15.70 -5.42 -9.64
C ILE A 19 15.92 -6.86 -10.11
N ALA A 20 17.16 -7.37 -10.04
CA ALA A 20 17.49 -8.71 -10.48
C ALA A 20 16.72 -9.78 -9.69
N LEU A 21 16.69 -9.70 -8.37
CA LEU A 21 15.99 -10.68 -7.52
C LEU A 21 14.47 -10.66 -7.76
N THR A 22 13.89 -9.48 -7.91
CA THR A 22 12.45 -9.36 -8.19
C THR A 22 12.11 -9.96 -9.55
N ALA A 23 12.94 -9.68 -10.56
CA ALA A 23 12.77 -10.20 -11.91
C ALA A 23 12.95 -11.72 -11.98
N LEU A 24 13.92 -12.29 -11.24
CA LEU A 24 14.14 -13.74 -11.12
C LEU A 24 12.99 -14.45 -10.41
N SER A 25 12.35 -13.79 -9.42
CA SER A 25 11.33 -14.44 -8.61
C SER A 25 9.99 -14.57 -9.33
N ASN A 26 9.50 -13.51 -9.97
CA ASN A 26 8.23 -13.54 -10.68
C ASN A 26 8.09 -12.36 -11.64
N PHE A 27 7.90 -12.64 -12.92
CA PHE A 27 7.75 -11.64 -13.98
C PHE A 27 6.59 -10.65 -13.70
N LEU A 28 5.44 -11.15 -13.26
CA LEU A 28 4.26 -10.31 -13.02
C LEU A 28 4.47 -9.35 -11.85
N PHE A 29 5.02 -9.85 -10.74
CA PHE A 29 5.36 -9.00 -9.60
C PHE A 29 6.48 -8.01 -9.92
N PHE A 30 7.45 -8.40 -10.74
CA PHE A 30 8.48 -7.50 -11.25
C PHE A 30 7.87 -6.34 -12.03
N TYR A 31 6.93 -6.63 -12.96
CA TYR A 31 6.23 -5.61 -13.72
C TYR A 31 5.47 -4.64 -12.80
N MET A 32 4.69 -5.16 -11.86
CA MET A 32 3.96 -4.35 -10.88
C MET A 32 4.90 -3.48 -10.04
N ALA A 33 6.00 -4.06 -9.55
CA ALA A 33 7.01 -3.34 -8.77
C ALA A 33 7.68 -2.24 -9.60
N ALA A 34 7.94 -2.47 -10.87
CA ALA A 34 8.52 -1.47 -11.77
C ALA A 34 7.59 -0.26 -11.95
N VAL A 35 6.28 -0.48 -12.18
CA VAL A 35 5.29 0.60 -12.28
C VAL A 35 5.21 1.39 -10.96
N LEU A 36 5.15 0.70 -9.83
CA LEU A 36 5.09 1.34 -8.52
C LEU A 36 6.38 2.10 -8.19
N LEU A 37 7.53 1.59 -8.62
CA LEU A 37 8.82 2.25 -8.47
C LEU A 37 8.87 3.57 -9.26
N VAL A 38 8.28 3.61 -10.46
CA VAL A 38 8.15 4.86 -11.24
C VAL A 38 7.30 5.87 -10.47
N LEU A 39 6.15 5.48 -9.92
CA LEU A 39 5.31 6.36 -9.11
C LEU A 39 6.05 6.87 -7.87
N TYR A 40 6.78 5.99 -7.19
CA TYR A 40 7.63 6.35 -6.05
C TYR A 40 8.72 7.35 -6.47
N ALA A 41 9.42 7.08 -7.56
CA ALA A 41 10.48 7.95 -8.07
C ALA A 41 9.95 9.36 -8.40
N ILE A 42 8.76 9.46 -9.02
CA ILE A 42 8.09 10.74 -9.30
C ILE A 42 7.80 11.49 -7.99
N ALA A 43 7.26 10.81 -6.99
CA ALA A 43 6.93 11.42 -5.70
C ALA A 43 8.20 11.94 -4.98
N VAL A 44 9.26 11.12 -4.93
CA VAL A 44 10.53 11.52 -4.32
C VAL A 44 11.20 12.65 -5.09
N TYR A 45 11.21 12.58 -6.43
CA TYR A 45 11.75 13.64 -7.28
C TYR A 45 11.05 14.98 -7.03
N SER A 46 9.72 14.97 -7.05
CA SER A 46 8.91 16.17 -6.81
C SER A 46 9.19 16.80 -5.45
N LYS A 47 9.43 15.96 -4.42
CA LYS A 47 9.77 16.43 -3.09
C LYS A 47 11.18 16.99 -2.98
N ARG A 48 12.18 16.37 -3.63
CA ARG A 48 13.61 16.73 -3.50
C ARG A 48 14.01 17.90 -4.41
N TYR A 49 13.53 17.92 -5.64
CA TYR A 49 13.98 18.87 -6.66
C TYR A 49 12.90 19.90 -7.04
N GLY A 50 11.66 19.69 -6.60
CA GLY A 50 10.51 20.46 -6.99
C GLY A 50 10.01 20.10 -8.41
N ALA A 51 8.71 20.15 -8.62
CA ALA A 51 8.06 19.75 -9.87
C ALA A 51 8.49 20.60 -11.11
N LYS A 52 9.09 21.76 -10.88
CA LYS A 52 9.51 22.70 -11.96
C LYS A 52 10.96 22.52 -12.42
N ASN A 53 11.78 21.78 -11.69
CA ASN A 53 13.20 21.63 -12.00
C ASN A 53 13.45 20.43 -12.92
N LEU A 54 13.08 20.56 -14.19
CA LEU A 54 13.20 19.47 -15.18
C LEU A 54 14.64 19.21 -15.64
N ARG A 55 15.61 20.09 -15.34
CA ARG A 55 17.00 19.94 -15.80
C ARG A 55 17.73 18.75 -15.19
N THR A 56 17.39 18.38 -13.96
CA THR A 56 18.02 17.25 -13.26
C THR A 56 17.36 15.92 -13.60
N LEU A 57 16.21 15.93 -14.28
CA LEU A 57 15.45 14.74 -14.61
C LEU A 57 16.17 13.80 -15.60
N PRO A 58 16.69 14.28 -16.76
CA PRO A 58 17.30 13.39 -17.76
C PRO A 58 18.49 12.59 -17.23
N PRO A 59 19.50 13.18 -16.55
CA PRO A 59 20.64 12.41 -16.06
C PRO A 59 20.24 11.43 -14.93
N LEU A 60 19.25 11.80 -14.12
CA LEU A 60 18.75 10.92 -13.09
C LEU A 60 18.00 9.73 -13.69
N LEU A 61 17.14 10.00 -14.67
CA LEU A 61 16.38 8.95 -15.38
C LEU A 61 17.33 7.98 -16.10
N ALA A 62 18.37 8.50 -16.75
CA ALA A 62 19.40 7.67 -17.38
C ALA A 62 20.10 6.74 -16.39
N LYS A 63 20.39 7.20 -15.16
CA LYS A 63 20.94 6.37 -14.09
C LYS A 63 19.97 5.27 -13.66
N PHE A 64 18.71 5.62 -13.39
CA PHE A 64 17.69 4.65 -13.01
C PHE A 64 17.48 3.59 -14.07
N ILE A 65 17.33 3.99 -15.33
CA ILE A 65 17.16 3.07 -16.47
C ILE A 65 18.42 2.23 -16.68
N GLY A 66 19.59 2.84 -16.69
CA GLY A 66 20.86 2.12 -16.93
C GLY A 66 21.10 1.02 -15.89
N PHE A 67 20.93 1.32 -14.60
CA PHE A 67 21.10 0.33 -13.55
C PHE A 67 19.96 -0.70 -13.50
N ALA A 68 18.72 -0.32 -13.86
CA ALA A 68 17.64 -1.28 -14.03
C ALA A 68 17.93 -2.26 -15.17
N LEU A 69 18.47 -1.81 -16.30
CA LEU A 69 18.86 -2.68 -17.42
C LEU A 69 19.96 -3.69 -17.00
N VAL A 70 20.90 -3.28 -16.16
CA VAL A 70 21.90 -4.23 -15.61
C VAL A 70 21.23 -5.30 -14.77
N GLY A 71 20.28 -4.94 -13.88
CA GLY A 71 19.52 -5.90 -13.08
C GLY A 71 18.68 -6.85 -13.94
N ILE A 72 18.04 -6.33 -14.99
CA ILE A 72 17.26 -7.10 -15.98
C ILE A 72 18.18 -8.05 -16.75
N ALA A 73 19.37 -7.59 -17.18
CA ALA A 73 20.34 -8.43 -17.90
C ALA A 73 20.81 -9.61 -17.04
N ILE A 74 21.05 -9.43 -15.75
CA ILE A 74 21.38 -10.51 -14.81
C ILE A 74 20.27 -11.56 -14.76
N SER A 75 19.00 -11.14 -14.84
CA SER A 75 17.84 -12.03 -14.78
C SER A 75 17.33 -12.51 -16.14
N ALA A 76 18.02 -12.17 -17.24
CA ALA A 76 17.60 -12.50 -18.61
C ALA A 76 17.38 -13.99 -18.86
N VAL A 77 18.14 -14.85 -18.16
CA VAL A 77 18.03 -16.33 -18.27
C VAL A 77 16.59 -16.81 -17.97
N THR A 78 15.90 -16.20 -17.01
CA THR A 78 14.52 -16.54 -16.65
C THR A 78 13.50 -15.64 -17.32
N LEU A 79 13.84 -14.36 -17.49
CA LEU A 79 12.91 -13.38 -18.07
C LEU A 79 12.62 -13.62 -19.55
N LEU A 80 13.63 -13.98 -20.36
CA LEU A 80 13.43 -14.16 -21.81
C LEU A 80 12.47 -15.30 -22.13
N PRO A 81 12.63 -16.54 -21.60
CA PRO A 81 11.66 -17.60 -21.83
C PRO A 81 10.26 -17.25 -21.33
N THR A 82 10.16 -16.66 -20.12
CA THR A 82 8.87 -16.27 -19.55
C THR A 82 8.17 -15.21 -20.40
N ALA A 83 8.91 -14.23 -20.92
CA ALA A 83 8.36 -13.23 -21.82
C ALA A 83 7.87 -13.83 -23.14
N GLN A 84 8.65 -14.76 -23.73
CA GLN A 84 8.25 -15.47 -24.96
C GLN A 84 6.95 -16.26 -24.76
N GLU A 85 6.81 -17.01 -23.68
CA GLU A 85 5.59 -17.74 -23.34
C GLU A 85 4.41 -16.80 -23.11
N LEU A 86 4.65 -15.68 -22.42
CA LEU A 86 3.61 -14.70 -22.13
C LEU A 86 3.08 -14.07 -23.41
N PHE A 87 3.96 -13.62 -24.32
CA PHE A 87 3.55 -13.02 -25.61
C PHE A 87 2.88 -14.03 -26.54
N GLY A 88 3.22 -15.32 -26.44
CA GLY A 88 2.55 -16.41 -27.18
C GLY A 88 1.23 -16.86 -26.57
N SER A 89 0.90 -16.41 -25.36
CA SER A 89 -0.32 -16.86 -24.67
C SER A 89 -1.57 -16.13 -25.16
N ALA A 90 -2.70 -16.86 -25.29
CA ALA A 90 -4.01 -16.30 -25.64
C ALA A 90 -4.53 -15.26 -24.61
N ARG A 91 -3.85 -15.05 -23.49
CA ARG A 91 -4.19 -14.06 -22.48
C ARG A 91 -3.81 -12.63 -22.89
N PHE A 92 -2.84 -12.48 -23.78
CA PHE A 92 -2.48 -11.21 -24.40
C PHE A 92 -3.56 -10.84 -25.43
N GLY A 93 -4.26 -9.75 -25.20
CA GLY A 93 -5.31 -9.28 -26.10
C GLY A 93 -6.75 -9.58 -25.66
N LEU A 94 -6.97 -10.29 -24.57
CA LEU A 94 -8.30 -10.38 -23.94
C LEU A 94 -8.65 -9.05 -23.27
N THR A 95 -9.04 -8.05 -24.05
CA THR A 95 -9.72 -6.85 -23.54
C THR A 95 -11.12 -7.26 -23.09
N ARG A 96 -11.27 -7.56 -21.81
CA ARG A 96 -12.61 -7.59 -21.20
C ARG A 96 -13.07 -6.16 -21.01
N GLU A 97 -14.29 -5.87 -21.45
CA GLU A 97 -14.95 -4.61 -21.11
C GLU A 97 -14.90 -4.42 -19.60
N THR A 98 -14.22 -3.37 -19.18
CA THR A 98 -14.07 -3.02 -17.77
C THR A 98 -15.15 -2.01 -17.41
N ALA A 99 -16.32 -2.50 -17.01
CA ALA A 99 -17.35 -1.64 -16.43
C ALA A 99 -16.81 -0.95 -15.16
N PRO A 100 -17.14 0.32 -14.92
CA PRO A 100 -16.79 0.99 -13.68
C PRO A 100 -17.32 0.21 -12.48
N TYR A 101 -16.55 0.21 -11.38
CA TYR A 101 -17.05 -0.40 -10.17
C TYR A 101 -18.29 0.36 -9.65
N PRO A 102 -19.33 -0.34 -9.20
CA PRO A 102 -20.45 0.28 -8.52
C PRO A 102 -19.96 1.01 -7.26
N PHE A 103 -20.56 2.15 -6.95
CA PHE A 103 -20.14 3.00 -5.82
C PHE A 103 -20.15 2.27 -4.47
N TYR A 104 -21.05 1.30 -4.28
CA TYR A 104 -21.12 0.51 -3.04
C TYR A 104 -19.84 -0.28 -2.75
N ARG A 105 -19.04 -0.60 -3.78
CA ARG A 105 -17.75 -1.30 -3.61
C ARG A 105 -16.73 -0.53 -2.79
N PHE A 106 -16.79 0.79 -2.82
CA PHE A 106 -15.96 1.61 -1.94
C PHE A 106 -16.23 1.29 -0.46
N PHE A 107 -17.50 1.16 -0.09
CA PHE A 107 -17.87 0.83 1.29
C PHE A 107 -17.52 -0.61 1.66
N GLU A 108 -17.64 -1.54 0.72
CA GLU A 108 -17.20 -2.93 0.91
C GLU A 108 -15.69 -3.02 1.16
N LEU A 109 -14.91 -2.29 0.38
CA LEU A 109 -13.47 -2.21 0.54
C LEU A 109 -13.11 -1.62 1.92
N LEU A 110 -13.74 -0.53 2.31
CA LEU A 110 -13.53 0.08 3.62
C LEU A 110 -13.92 -0.88 4.76
N ALA A 111 -15.05 -1.54 4.68
CA ALA A 111 -15.52 -2.46 5.73
C ALA A 111 -14.53 -3.61 5.99
N ASN A 112 -13.77 -4.00 4.97
CA ASN A 112 -12.81 -5.10 5.05
C ASN A 112 -11.36 -4.66 5.34
N MET A 113 -11.10 -3.40 5.64
CA MET A 113 -9.74 -2.90 5.91
C MET A 113 -9.07 -3.52 7.15
N THR A 114 -9.83 -4.08 8.07
CA THR A 114 -9.32 -4.71 9.29
C THR A 114 -9.21 -6.24 9.19
N THR A 115 -9.51 -6.83 8.03
CA THR A 115 -9.50 -8.28 7.84
C THR A 115 -8.56 -8.69 6.72
N GLY A 116 -7.94 -9.86 6.85
CA GLY A 116 -7.24 -10.51 5.74
C GLY A 116 -8.20 -11.10 4.70
N MET A 117 -9.48 -11.15 4.99
CA MET A 117 -10.54 -11.58 4.08
C MET A 117 -10.90 -10.43 3.16
N GLY A 118 -10.43 -10.49 1.95
CA GLY A 118 -10.73 -9.49 0.95
C GLY A 118 -12.04 -9.74 0.24
N TYR A 119 -12.48 -8.73 -0.44
CA TYR A 119 -13.51 -8.86 -1.44
C TYR A 119 -12.94 -9.60 -2.66
N ASP A 120 -13.52 -10.75 -3.01
CA ASP A 120 -12.98 -11.67 -4.03
C ASP A 120 -13.02 -11.11 -5.47
N ALA A 121 -13.74 -10.02 -5.70
CA ALA A 121 -13.72 -9.42 -7.02
C ALA A 121 -12.33 -8.92 -7.38
N TYR A 122 -11.80 -9.53 -8.42
CA TYR A 122 -10.51 -9.15 -8.99
C TYR A 122 -9.33 -9.24 -8.00
N SER A 123 -9.40 -10.15 -7.03
CA SER A 123 -8.33 -10.38 -6.03
C SER A 123 -8.01 -9.12 -5.19
N THR A 124 -9.04 -8.37 -4.79
CA THR A 124 -8.86 -7.15 -4.01
C THR A 124 -8.87 -7.45 -2.51
N TYR A 125 -7.71 -7.76 -1.97
CA TYR A 125 -7.47 -8.05 -0.54
C TYR A 125 -6.73 -6.89 0.09
N ALA A 126 -7.44 -5.77 0.35
CA ALA A 126 -6.83 -4.53 0.84
C ALA A 126 -6.68 -4.48 2.36
N GLY A 127 -7.32 -5.38 3.09
CA GLY A 127 -7.20 -5.46 4.54
C GLY A 127 -5.84 -6.00 4.97
N VAL A 128 -5.28 -5.41 6.02
CA VAL A 128 -4.00 -5.87 6.61
C VAL A 128 -4.26 -6.40 8.01
N THR A 129 -4.32 -5.51 8.96
CA THR A 129 -4.62 -5.80 10.37
C THR A 129 -5.27 -4.57 11.00
N SER A 130 -6.04 -4.79 12.04
CA SER A 130 -6.65 -3.69 12.80
C SER A 130 -5.61 -2.68 13.32
N ALA A 131 -4.41 -3.14 13.69
CA ALA A 131 -3.35 -2.25 14.14
C ALA A 131 -2.78 -1.39 13.00
N ALA A 132 -2.59 -1.95 11.78
CA ALA A 132 -2.12 -1.20 10.63
C ALA A 132 -3.15 -0.14 10.21
N PHE A 133 -4.43 -0.53 10.17
CA PHE A 133 -5.51 0.41 9.87
C PHE A 133 -5.68 1.48 10.96
N LEU A 134 -5.46 1.16 12.25
CA LEU A 134 -5.38 2.17 13.31
C LEU A 134 -4.29 3.21 12.98
N GLY A 135 -3.13 2.79 12.49
CA GLY A 135 -2.08 3.70 12.03
C GLY A 135 -2.57 4.68 10.97
N VAL A 136 -3.40 4.22 10.04
CA VAL A 136 -4.04 5.07 9.02
C VAL A 136 -5.03 6.06 9.68
N LEU A 137 -5.89 5.59 10.57
CA LEU A 137 -6.83 6.47 11.27
C LEU A 137 -6.09 7.57 12.08
N VAL A 138 -5.01 7.20 12.77
CA VAL A 138 -4.16 8.16 13.50
C VAL A 138 -3.49 9.15 12.55
N LEU A 139 -3.01 8.70 11.39
CA LEU A 139 -2.46 9.57 10.35
C LEU A 139 -3.46 10.65 9.92
N PHE A 140 -4.72 10.26 9.68
CA PHE A 140 -5.78 11.19 9.28
C PHE A 140 -6.32 12.05 10.44
N ALA A 141 -6.29 11.55 11.67
CA ALA A 141 -6.67 12.31 12.86
C ALA A 141 -5.74 13.51 13.10
N LYS A 142 -4.50 13.47 12.63
CA LYS A 142 -3.49 14.53 12.72
C LYS A 142 -3.38 15.32 11.40
N PRO A 143 -4.24 16.33 11.15
CA PRO A 143 -4.41 16.92 9.80
C PRO A 143 -3.17 17.61 9.26
N ARG A 144 -2.33 18.18 10.12
CA ARG A 144 -1.14 18.95 9.72
C ARG A 144 0.13 18.12 9.51
N GLN A 145 0.07 16.80 9.74
CA GLN A 145 1.24 15.93 9.69
C GLN A 145 1.18 14.98 8.49
N ASN A 146 2.35 14.68 7.93
CA ASN A 146 2.56 13.61 6.94
C ASN A 146 1.61 13.67 5.71
N THR A 147 1.37 14.86 5.15
CA THR A 147 0.47 15.07 3.99
C THR A 147 0.82 14.15 2.81
N VAL A 148 2.11 13.91 2.55
CA VAL A 148 2.55 13.02 1.47
C VAL A 148 2.03 11.59 1.66
N LEU A 149 2.07 11.07 2.90
CA LEU A 149 1.55 9.72 3.18
C LEU A 149 0.03 9.65 3.04
N LYS A 150 -0.69 10.71 3.42
CA LYS A 150 -2.14 10.81 3.19
C LYS A 150 -2.47 10.78 1.70
N CYS A 151 -1.77 11.60 0.91
CA CYS A 151 -1.95 11.63 -0.54
C CYS A 151 -1.58 10.29 -1.18
N ALA A 152 -0.51 9.63 -0.72
CA ALA A 152 -0.12 8.31 -1.22
C ALA A 152 -1.18 7.26 -0.91
N TRP A 153 -1.70 7.22 0.33
CA TRP A 153 -2.75 6.28 0.72
C TRP A 153 -4.04 6.51 -0.06
N LEU A 154 -4.51 7.75 -0.16
CA LEU A 154 -5.69 8.11 -0.96
C LEU A 154 -5.49 7.83 -2.45
N GLY A 155 -4.30 8.09 -2.99
CA GLY A 155 -3.97 7.80 -4.38
C GLY A 155 -4.02 6.32 -4.71
N LEU A 156 -3.41 5.47 -3.86
CA LEU A 156 -3.48 4.02 -4.05
C LEU A 156 -4.90 3.49 -3.82
N LEU A 157 -5.65 4.02 -2.84
CA LEU A 157 -7.05 3.68 -2.65
C LEU A 157 -7.88 4.02 -3.89
N ALA A 158 -7.68 5.22 -4.47
CA ALA A 158 -8.34 5.61 -5.70
C ALA A 158 -8.01 4.67 -6.87
N LEU A 159 -6.76 4.22 -7.00
CA LEU A 159 -6.36 3.22 -8.00
C LEU A 159 -7.06 1.87 -7.80
N LEU A 160 -7.33 1.45 -6.56
CA LEU A 160 -8.08 0.24 -6.27
C LEU A 160 -9.55 0.32 -6.73
N LEU A 161 -10.09 1.53 -6.81
CA LEU A 161 -11.48 1.77 -7.25
C LEU A 161 -11.62 1.86 -8.76
N VAL A 162 -10.52 1.91 -9.51
CA VAL A 162 -10.50 2.05 -10.96
C VAL A 162 -10.10 0.72 -11.60
N PRO A 163 -11.03 -0.01 -12.27
CA PRO A 163 -10.73 -1.31 -12.88
C PRO A 163 -9.58 -1.26 -13.89
N GLN A 164 -9.47 -0.16 -14.65
CA GLN A 164 -8.41 0.05 -15.62
C GLN A 164 -7.01 0.05 -14.98
N ALA A 165 -6.88 0.55 -13.74
CA ALA A 165 -5.63 0.47 -13.00
C ALA A 165 -5.24 -0.98 -12.71
N GLY A 166 -6.22 -1.83 -12.34
CA GLY A 166 -6.01 -3.26 -12.16
C GLY A 166 -5.59 -3.98 -13.46
N SER A 167 -6.12 -3.56 -14.61
CA SER A 167 -5.70 -4.09 -15.91
C SER A 167 -4.28 -3.66 -16.27
N VAL A 168 -3.96 -2.37 -16.15
CA VAL A 168 -2.62 -1.84 -16.44
C VAL A 168 -1.57 -2.47 -15.55
N LEU A 169 -1.84 -2.57 -14.25
CA LEU A 169 -0.90 -3.17 -13.29
C LEU A 169 -0.81 -4.69 -13.41
N ASN A 170 -1.75 -5.34 -14.11
CA ASN A 170 -1.69 -6.78 -14.44
C ASN A 170 -1.17 -7.03 -15.87
N GLY A 171 -0.30 -6.17 -16.40
CA GLY A 171 0.33 -6.35 -17.72
C GLY A 171 -0.61 -6.08 -18.89
N ILE A 172 -1.51 -5.10 -18.76
CA ILE A 172 -2.51 -4.72 -19.77
C ILE A 172 -3.39 -5.92 -20.19
N SER A 173 -3.71 -6.79 -19.24
CA SER A 173 -4.57 -7.96 -19.44
C SER A 173 -5.90 -7.79 -18.70
N TYR A 174 -6.50 -8.90 -18.24
CA TYR A 174 -7.74 -8.82 -17.44
C TYR A 174 -7.53 -8.05 -16.13
N VAL A 175 -8.61 -7.47 -15.60
CA VAL A 175 -8.57 -6.74 -14.32
C VAL A 175 -8.15 -7.67 -13.18
N SER A 176 -7.09 -7.29 -12.46
CA SER A 176 -6.65 -7.98 -11.25
C SER A 176 -5.92 -7.01 -10.34
N ASN A 177 -6.33 -6.95 -9.07
CA ASN A 177 -5.71 -6.08 -8.09
C ASN A 177 -4.61 -6.79 -7.27
N ARG A 178 -3.90 -7.73 -7.88
CA ARG A 178 -2.77 -8.42 -7.21
C ARG A 178 -1.69 -7.48 -6.70
N TRP A 179 -1.60 -6.28 -7.26
CA TRP A 179 -0.68 -5.22 -6.83
C TRP A 179 -1.03 -4.62 -5.46
N VAL A 180 -2.16 -5.01 -4.86
CA VAL A 180 -2.65 -4.54 -3.55
C VAL A 180 -1.63 -4.75 -2.42
N TRP A 181 -0.67 -5.67 -2.57
CA TRP A 181 0.44 -5.81 -1.63
C TRP A 181 1.21 -4.49 -1.39
N ALA A 182 1.28 -3.62 -2.39
CA ALA A 182 1.91 -2.30 -2.23
C ALA A 182 1.07 -1.37 -1.34
N PHE A 183 -0.26 -1.47 -1.43
CA PHE A 183 -1.17 -0.74 -0.56
C PHE A 183 -1.03 -1.22 0.89
N THR A 184 -0.99 -2.53 1.11
CA THR A 184 -0.82 -3.12 2.44
C THR A 184 0.57 -2.81 3.04
N MET A 185 1.63 -2.79 2.22
CA MET A 185 2.96 -2.33 2.65
C MET A 185 2.95 -0.85 3.04
N LEU A 186 2.22 0.01 2.32
CA LEU A 186 2.09 1.41 2.69
C LEU A 186 1.39 1.56 4.04
N GLU A 187 0.35 0.78 4.33
CA GLU A 187 -0.33 0.81 5.62
C GLU A 187 0.58 0.37 6.77
N ALA A 188 1.35 -0.69 6.59
CA ALA A 188 2.35 -1.11 7.56
C ALA A 188 3.43 -0.03 7.77
N PHE A 189 3.88 0.62 6.71
CA PHE A 189 4.82 1.73 6.79
C PHE A 189 4.22 2.95 7.52
N ILE A 190 2.95 3.26 7.28
CA ILE A 190 2.22 4.33 7.98
C ILE A 190 2.20 4.02 9.48
N LEU A 191 1.82 2.80 9.90
CA LEU A 191 1.84 2.40 11.30
C LEU A 191 3.23 2.60 11.92
N ALA A 192 4.28 2.10 11.26
CA ALA A 192 5.66 2.26 11.74
C ALA A 192 6.05 3.74 11.88
N ARG A 193 5.58 4.60 10.98
CA ARG A 193 5.87 6.03 10.97
C ARG A 193 5.14 6.82 12.05
N VAL A 194 3.87 6.46 12.34
CA VAL A 194 3.06 7.15 13.36
C VAL A 194 3.28 6.58 14.76
N CYS A 195 3.72 5.34 14.89
CA CYS A 195 3.92 4.62 16.14
C CYS A 195 4.73 5.41 17.20
N PRO A 196 5.82 6.14 16.85
CA PRO A 196 6.59 6.90 17.85
C PRO A 196 5.81 7.96 18.62
N GLY A 197 4.73 8.49 18.02
CA GLY A 197 3.87 9.52 18.62
C GLY A 197 2.40 9.14 18.64
N ILE A 198 2.10 7.83 18.66
CA ILE A 198 0.74 7.32 18.50
C ILE A 198 -0.16 7.63 19.70
N THR A 199 0.40 7.84 20.88
CA THR A 199 -0.32 8.23 22.11
C THR A 199 -0.38 9.73 22.35
N ALA A 200 0.44 10.50 21.64
CA ALA A 200 0.51 11.95 21.80
C ALA A 200 -0.56 12.64 20.93
N PHE A 201 -1.68 12.98 21.54
CA PHE A 201 -2.81 13.63 20.87
C PHE A 201 -3.17 14.97 21.51
N GLU A 202 -3.41 15.96 20.67
CA GLU A 202 -4.16 17.13 21.06
C GLU A 202 -5.67 16.80 21.24
N PRO A 203 -6.43 17.57 22.04
CA PRO A 203 -7.87 17.31 22.23
C PRO A 203 -8.67 17.25 20.91
N LYS A 204 -8.30 18.07 19.93
CA LYS A 204 -8.89 18.06 18.59
C LYS A 204 -8.58 16.78 17.82
N GLU A 205 -7.34 16.28 17.94
CA GLU A 205 -6.92 15.06 17.28
C GLU A 205 -7.60 13.82 17.89
N LYS A 206 -7.77 13.77 19.24
CA LYS A 206 -8.56 12.72 19.92
C LYS A 206 -9.99 12.70 19.37
N ARG A 207 -10.64 13.86 19.24
CA ARG A 207 -11.98 13.97 18.67
C ARG A 207 -12.04 13.50 17.22
N ASN A 208 -11.05 13.87 16.40
CA ASN A 208 -10.98 13.44 15.01
C ASN A 208 -10.81 11.92 14.91
N LEU A 209 -9.94 11.32 15.72
CA LEU A 209 -9.75 9.86 15.76
C LEU A 209 -11.04 9.15 16.14
N PHE A 210 -11.74 9.65 17.17
CA PHE A 210 -13.02 9.10 17.59
C PHE A 210 -14.07 9.19 16.46
N ALA A 211 -14.16 10.33 15.79
CA ALA A 211 -15.09 10.51 14.67
C ALA A 211 -14.77 9.54 13.50
N LEU A 212 -13.50 9.39 13.12
CA LEU A 212 -13.08 8.46 12.08
C LEU A 212 -13.39 7.01 12.46
N LEU A 213 -13.14 6.64 13.72
CA LEU A 213 -13.46 5.30 14.24
C LEU A 213 -14.96 5.04 14.21
N ALA A 214 -15.78 6.00 14.65
CA ALA A 214 -17.23 5.89 14.62
C ALA A 214 -17.75 5.72 13.18
N VAL A 215 -17.28 6.52 12.25
CA VAL A 215 -17.62 6.39 10.82
C VAL A 215 -17.25 5.01 10.29
N TYR A 216 -16.05 4.53 10.61
CA TYR A 216 -15.62 3.20 10.21
C TYR A 216 -16.52 2.11 10.78
N CYS A 217 -16.83 2.14 12.08
CA CYS A 217 -17.73 1.17 12.71
C CYS A 217 -19.14 1.18 12.08
N VAL A 218 -19.68 2.36 11.74
CA VAL A 218 -20.97 2.46 11.04
C VAL A 218 -20.87 1.81 9.65
N VAL A 219 -19.81 2.09 8.88
CA VAL A 219 -19.60 1.47 7.56
C VAL A 219 -19.48 -0.04 7.70
N ALA A 220 -18.63 -0.53 8.60
CA ALA A 220 -18.42 -1.97 8.82
C ALA A 220 -19.72 -2.68 9.23
N PHE A 221 -20.56 -2.04 10.02
CA PHE A 221 -21.85 -2.62 10.46
C PHE A 221 -22.93 -2.54 9.38
N CYS A 222 -22.99 -1.48 8.59
CA CYS A 222 -24.02 -1.27 7.57
C CYS A 222 -23.79 -2.08 6.29
N VAL A 223 -22.53 -2.35 5.94
CA VAL A 223 -22.19 -3.07 4.71
C VAL A 223 -22.28 -4.59 4.93
N LYS A 224 -22.93 -5.30 4.01
CA LYS A 224 -23.15 -6.75 4.12
C LYS A 224 -21.84 -7.55 4.28
N GLN A 225 -20.81 -7.22 3.51
CA GLN A 225 -19.49 -7.84 3.59
C GLN A 225 -18.74 -7.50 4.89
N GLY A 226 -19.05 -6.37 5.52
CA GLY A 226 -18.51 -6.01 6.82
C GLY A 226 -19.15 -6.74 8.01
N ARG A 227 -20.21 -7.52 7.77
CA ARG A 227 -20.89 -8.31 8.82
C ARG A 227 -20.38 -9.73 8.96
N THR A 228 -19.32 -10.11 8.29
CA THR A 228 -18.65 -11.39 8.52
C THR A 228 -18.08 -11.42 9.92
N GLU A 229 -18.03 -12.60 10.54
CA GLU A 229 -17.48 -12.75 11.90
C GLU A 229 -16.07 -12.17 12.01
N THR A 230 -15.22 -12.45 11.01
CA THR A 230 -13.86 -11.94 10.95
C THR A 230 -13.80 -10.41 10.83
N ALA A 231 -14.67 -9.79 10.02
CA ALA A 231 -14.73 -8.33 9.88
C ALA A 231 -15.20 -7.67 11.19
N LEU A 232 -16.18 -8.25 11.88
CA LEU A 232 -16.66 -7.75 13.18
C LEU A 232 -15.60 -7.90 14.26
N LEU A 233 -14.89 -9.03 14.30
CA LEU A 233 -13.76 -9.23 15.22
C LEU A 233 -12.63 -8.25 14.93
N GLY A 234 -12.30 -8.01 13.66
CA GLY A 234 -11.32 -7.03 13.25
C GLY A 234 -11.72 -5.60 13.66
N ALA A 235 -12.98 -5.22 13.48
CA ALA A 235 -13.50 -3.93 13.93
C ALA A 235 -13.46 -3.80 15.47
N LEU A 236 -13.83 -4.85 16.22
CA LEU A 236 -13.74 -4.89 17.67
C LEU A 236 -12.28 -4.70 18.13
N LEU A 237 -11.34 -5.44 17.54
CA LEU A 237 -9.92 -5.30 17.86
C LEU A 237 -9.43 -3.88 17.57
N LEU A 238 -9.85 -3.27 16.44
CA LEU A 238 -9.55 -1.89 16.11
C LEU A 238 -10.04 -0.92 17.21
N VAL A 239 -11.27 -1.08 17.68
CA VAL A 239 -11.84 -0.27 18.76
C VAL A 239 -11.02 -0.43 20.04
N LEU A 240 -10.71 -1.67 20.44
CA LEU A 240 -9.91 -1.94 21.64
C LEU A 240 -8.52 -1.31 21.56
N LEU A 241 -7.84 -1.42 20.42
CA LEU A 241 -6.53 -0.80 20.18
C LEU A 241 -6.63 0.74 20.22
N ALA A 242 -7.68 1.31 19.62
CA ALA A 242 -7.89 2.75 19.62
C ALA A 242 -8.15 3.30 21.04
N VAL A 243 -8.98 2.60 21.82
CA VAL A 243 -9.25 2.92 23.24
C VAL A 243 -7.94 2.83 24.04
N PHE A 244 -7.18 1.76 23.86
CA PHE A 244 -5.88 1.61 24.50
C PHE A 244 -4.95 2.79 24.19
N VAL A 245 -4.79 3.15 22.91
CA VAL A 245 -3.92 4.25 22.47
C VAL A 245 -4.37 5.59 23.04
N LEU A 246 -5.70 5.82 23.14
CA LEU A 246 -6.27 7.04 23.71
C LEU A 246 -6.11 7.13 25.24
N ALA A 247 -6.07 5.97 25.93
CA ALA A 247 -5.91 5.87 27.37
C ALA A 247 -4.46 5.68 27.83
N ALA A 248 -3.53 5.47 26.91
CA ALA A 248 -2.14 5.12 27.21
C ALA A 248 -1.25 6.28 27.67
N ASP A 249 -1.85 7.36 28.22
CA ASP A 249 -1.11 8.45 28.83
C ASP A 249 -0.26 7.90 29.98
N GLY A 250 1.07 7.98 29.87
CA GLY A 250 2.00 7.44 30.88
C GLY A 250 2.51 6.01 30.64
N VAL A 251 1.95 5.29 29.66
CA VAL A 251 2.47 3.97 29.28
C VAL A 251 3.81 4.12 28.54
N SER A 252 4.77 3.26 28.89
CA SER A 252 6.08 3.29 28.23
C SER A 252 5.94 3.04 26.71
N ARG A 253 6.77 3.69 25.91
CA ARG A 253 6.79 3.50 24.44
C ARG A 253 6.94 2.02 24.05
N ARG A 254 7.74 1.24 24.79
CA ARG A 254 7.89 -0.20 24.55
C ARG A 254 6.60 -0.97 24.81
N GLY A 255 5.87 -0.62 25.87
CA GLY A 255 4.57 -1.23 26.17
C GLY A 255 3.55 -0.98 25.04
N VAL A 256 3.45 0.25 24.55
CA VAL A 256 2.58 0.58 23.42
C VAL A 256 2.97 -0.20 22.15
N GLN A 257 4.26 -0.28 21.84
CA GLN A 257 4.73 -1.06 20.70
C GLN A 257 4.42 -2.55 20.84
N ALA A 258 4.58 -3.13 22.03
CA ALA A 258 4.26 -4.53 22.27
C ALA A 258 2.77 -4.83 22.05
N VAL A 259 1.86 -3.96 22.52
CA VAL A 259 0.42 -4.12 22.32
C VAL A 259 0.05 -4.00 20.83
N LEU A 260 0.64 -3.04 20.11
CA LEU A 260 0.39 -2.90 18.68
C LEU A 260 0.91 -4.10 17.88
N LEU A 261 2.09 -4.63 18.22
CA LEU A 261 2.63 -5.85 17.62
C LEU A 261 1.74 -7.06 17.90
N ALA A 262 1.26 -7.22 19.15
CA ALA A 262 0.30 -8.27 19.48
C ALA A 262 -1.01 -8.12 18.67
N GLY A 263 -1.50 -6.89 18.50
CA GLY A 263 -2.65 -6.59 17.65
C GLY A 263 -2.41 -6.92 16.16
N CYS A 264 -1.19 -6.71 15.65
CA CYS A 264 -0.82 -7.16 14.30
C CYS A 264 -0.84 -8.69 14.20
N CYS A 265 -0.24 -9.41 15.16
CA CYS A 265 -0.23 -10.88 15.16
C CYS A 265 -1.63 -11.47 15.24
N LEU A 266 -2.51 -10.93 16.11
CA LEU A 266 -3.90 -11.36 16.20
C LEU A 266 -4.66 -11.12 14.90
N GLY A 267 -4.47 -9.98 14.25
CA GLY A 267 -5.13 -9.66 12.99
C GLY A 267 -4.68 -10.53 11.80
N VAL A 268 -3.54 -11.20 11.88
CA VAL A 268 -3.09 -12.16 10.85
C VAL A 268 -3.74 -13.53 11.04
N VAL A 269 -4.09 -13.87 12.26
CA VAL A 269 -4.68 -15.19 12.60
C VAL A 269 -6.20 -15.21 12.38
N MET A 270 -6.85 -14.06 12.42
CA MET A 270 -8.29 -13.88 12.13
C MET A 270 -8.55 -13.75 10.63
#